data_2165aca2a2aaf47aca66475c72e011cd
#
_entry.id   2165aca2a2aaf47aca66475c72e011cd
#
_cell.length_a   1.000
_cell.length_b   1.000
_cell.length_c   1.000
_cell.angle_alpha   90.00
_cell.angle_beta   90.00
_cell.angle_gamma   90.00
#
_symmetry.space_group_name_H-M   'P 1'
#
loop_
_entity.id
_entity.type
_entity.pdbx_description
1 polymer ?
#
loop_
_entity_poly.entity_id
_entity_poly.type
_entity_poly.pdbx_seq_one_letter_code
_entity_poly.pdbx_strand_id
1 'polypeptide(L)'
;MSGAPVSRGFRGRRGGADAAAAARVPPGQHVTTDFPVLSAGPTPRTRVEDWSFALQFGGSLLAKWSWAEFQALPQTRITVDIHCVTKWSKLDTEWEGVTVDALLAAAGLDAPPAPFAMPHSDGAYTTNLPLADMLGGKAMVALRYGGQPLAPEHGGPARLLVPHLYFWKSAKWVRRLRFMERDEPGFWESLGYHTYGDPWREQRYEGD
;
A
#
# COMPACT_ATOMS: atom_id res chain seq x y z
N MET A 1 8.15 46.28 -49.17
CA MET A 1 7.06 45.55 -48.48
C MET A 1 7.65 44.25 -47.94
N SER A 2 7.94 44.23 -46.65
CA SER A 2 8.61 43.14 -45.97
C SER A 2 7.60 42.29 -45.24
N GLY A 3 7.48 41.02 -45.64
CA GLY A 3 6.60 40.07 -44.99
C GLY A 3 7.37 39.33 -43.90
N ALA A 4 6.92 39.46 -42.67
CA ALA A 4 7.48 38.73 -41.53
C ALA A 4 7.06 37.23 -41.55
N PRO A 5 7.92 36.30 -41.16
CA PRO A 5 7.57 34.87 -41.07
C PRO A 5 6.73 34.57 -39.82
N VAL A 6 5.59 33.96 -40.04
CA VAL A 6 4.71 33.41 -38.97
C VAL A 6 5.37 32.20 -38.35
N SER A 7 5.78 32.26 -37.08
CA SER A 7 6.28 31.14 -36.34
C SER A 7 5.15 30.15 -36.04
N ARG A 8 5.24 28.94 -36.62
CA ARG A 8 4.37 27.83 -36.27
C ARG A 8 4.76 27.29 -34.88
N GLY A 9 3.89 27.54 -33.91
CA GLY A 9 4.05 27.04 -32.55
C GLY A 9 4.08 25.51 -32.49
N PHE A 10 5.07 24.99 -31.81
CA PHE A 10 5.24 23.55 -31.50
C PHE A 10 4.15 23.13 -30.48
N ARG A 11 2.97 22.71 -30.96
CA ARG A 11 1.93 22.08 -30.19
C ARG A 11 1.90 20.58 -30.54
N GLY A 12 2.69 19.74 -29.89
CA GLY A 12 2.66 18.34 -30.31
C GLY A 12 3.12 17.29 -29.31
N ARG A 13 3.68 17.63 -28.15
CA ARG A 13 4.23 16.61 -27.24
C ARG A 13 3.72 16.61 -25.81
N ARG A 14 3.03 17.65 -25.34
CA ARG A 14 2.46 17.66 -23.98
C ARG A 14 1.16 16.85 -23.84
N GLY A 15 0.32 16.80 -24.86
CA GLY A 15 -0.98 16.13 -24.79
C GLY A 15 -0.92 14.60 -24.63
N GLY A 16 0.14 13.93 -25.07
CA GLY A 16 0.24 12.46 -24.96
C GLY A 16 0.64 12.00 -23.56
N ALA A 17 1.58 12.69 -22.92
CA ALA A 17 2.01 12.38 -21.55
C ALA A 17 0.89 12.67 -20.53
N ASP A 18 0.17 13.78 -20.70
CA ASP A 18 -0.96 14.16 -19.85
C ASP A 18 -2.13 13.16 -19.99
N ALA A 19 -2.41 12.67 -21.21
CA ALA A 19 -3.45 11.67 -21.44
C ALA A 19 -3.08 10.29 -20.85
N ALA A 20 -1.82 9.86 -20.97
CA ALA A 20 -1.33 8.63 -20.39
C ALA A 20 -1.37 8.67 -18.84
N ALA A 21 -1.01 9.80 -18.24
CA ALA A 21 -1.13 9.99 -16.80
C ALA A 21 -2.60 10.00 -16.35
N ALA A 22 -3.48 10.67 -17.10
CA ALA A 22 -4.91 10.71 -16.80
C ALA A 22 -5.57 9.32 -16.81
N ALA A 23 -5.14 8.41 -17.72
CA ALA A 23 -5.65 7.05 -17.78
C ALA A 23 -5.26 6.18 -16.56
N ARG A 24 -4.31 6.63 -15.74
CA ARG A 24 -3.83 5.97 -14.52
C ARG A 24 -4.46 6.54 -13.24
N VAL A 25 -5.36 7.52 -13.38
CA VAL A 25 -6.00 8.22 -12.27
C VAL A 25 -7.46 7.78 -12.16
N PRO A 26 -7.87 7.12 -11.07
CA PRO A 26 -9.26 6.72 -10.87
C PRO A 26 -10.24 7.90 -10.88
N PRO A 27 -11.54 7.66 -11.11
CA PRO A 27 -12.56 8.70 -11.07
C PRO A 27 -12.52 9.49 -9.75
N GLY A 28 -12.75 10.81 -9.83
CA GLY A 28 -12.79 11.70 -8.67
C GLY A 28 -11.44 11.94 -7.97
N GLN A 29 -10.32 11.48 -8.56
CA GLN A 29 -8.97 11.69 -8.04
C GLN A 29 -8.25 12.84 -8.78
N HIS A 30 -7.24 13.42 -8.14
CA HIS A 30 -6.29 14.35 -8.77
C HIS A 30 -4.85 13.90 -8.50
N VAL A 31 -3.94 14.17 -9.42
CA VAL A 31 -2.52 13.85 -9.26
C VAL A 31 -1.86 14.85 -8.31
N THR A 32 -1.03 14.35 -7.40
CA THR A 32 -0.16 15.16 -6.54
C THR A 32 1.30 14.73 -6.70
N THR A 33 2.20 15.69 -6.58
CA THR A 33 3.65 15.46 -6.45
C THR A 33 4.06 15.21 -5.00
N ASP A 34 3.25 15.68 -4.06
CA ASP A 34 3.48 15.51 -2.62
C ASP A 34 3.14 14.09 -2.17
N PHE A 35 3.61 13.74 -0.98
CA PHE A 35 3.16 12.55 -0.29
C PHE A 35 2.46 12.98 1.02
N PRO A 36 1.14 13.26 0.99
CA PRO A 36 0.42 13.75 2.16
C PRO A 36 0.49 12.77 3.33
N VAL A 37 0.72 13.29 4.53
CA VAL A 37 0.71 12.50 5.78
C VAL A 37 -0.69 12.51 6.38
N LEU A 38 -1.36 11.36 6.34
CA LEU A 38 -2.66 11.14 6.94
C LEU A 38 -2.55 9.97 7.92
N SER A 39 -3.15 10.08 9.10
CA SER A 39 -3.08 9.06 10.13
C SER A 39 -4.34 9.07 11.00
N ALA A 40 -4.75 7.89 11.49
CA ALA A 40 -5.82 7.72 12.46
C ALA A 40 -5.39 8.01 13.91
N GLY A 41 -4.11 8.28 14.15
CA GLY A 41 -3.55 8.55 15.46
C GLY A 41 -2.12 9.09 15.38
N PRO A 42 -1.45 9.27 16.51
CA PRO A 42 -0.07 9.78 16.55
C PRO A 42 0.90 8.79 15.89
N THR A 43 1.98 9.33 15.32
CA THR A 43 3.07 8.53 14.77
C THR A 43 3.81 7.78 15.88
N PRO A 44 3.85 6.43 15.85
CA PRO A 44 4.61 5.66 16.83
C PRO A 44 6.11 5.94 16.73
N ARG A 45 6.80 5.84 17.87
CA ARG A 45 8.27 5.88 17.94
C ARG A 45 8.81 4.46 18.04
N THR A 46 8.74 3.72 16.94
CA THR A 46 9.19 2.33 16.88
C THR A 46 10.70 2.28 16.64
N ARG A 47 11.44 1.70 17.58
CA ARG A 47 12.85 1.36 17.39
C ARG A 47 12.94 0.08 16.56
N VAL A 48 13.87 0.02 15.61
CA VAL A 48 14.03 -1.16 14.74
C VAL A 48 14.46 -2.41 15.51
N GLU A 49 15.20 -2.22 16.61
CA GLU A 49 15.62 -3.31 17.49
C GLU A 49 14.44 -4.01 18.19
N ASP A 50 13.36 -3.25 18.43
CA ASP A 50 12.13 -3.75 19.07
C ASP A 50 11.08 -4.19 18.04
N TRP A 51 11.37 -4.00 16.75
CA TRP A 51 10.45 -4.37 15.70
C TRP A 51 10.52 -5.86 15.35
N SER A 52 9.38 -6.46 15.16
CA SER A 52 9.26 -7.80 14.59
C SER A 52 7.99 -7.90 13.76
N PHE A 53 7.97 -8.83 12.82
CA PHE A 53 6.80 -9.12 12.00
C PHE A 53 6.37 -10.58 12.18
N ALA A 54 5.06 -10.83 12.25
CA ALA A 54 4.54 -12.18 12.49
C ALA A 54 3.42 -12.55 11.51
N LEU A 55 3.33 -13.85 11.19
CA LEU A 55 2.16 -14.48 10.57
C LEU A 55 1.43 -15.28 11.63
N GLN A 56 0.09 -15.16 11.69
CA GLN A 56 -0.77 -15.81 12.68
C GLN A 56 -2.04 -16.35 12.05
N PHE A 57 -2.51 -17.50 12.53
CA PHE A 57 -3.80 -18.09 12.16
C PHE A 57 -4.42 -18.82 13.34
N GLY A 58 -5.73 -18.64 13.59
CA GLY A 58 -6.46 -19.30 14.66
C GLY A 58 -5.84 -19.12 16.06
N GLY A 59 -5.19 -17.98 16.32
CA GLY A 59 -4.47 -17.71 17.55
C GLY A 59 -3.04 -18.29 17.60
N SER A 60 -2.65 -19.15 16.66
CA SER A 60 -1.33 -19.74 16.56
C SER A 60 -0.35 -18.84 15.81
N LEU A 61 0.89 -18.80 16.29
CA LEU A 61 2.00 -18.19 15.58
C LEU A 61 2.50 -19.15 14.48
N LEU A 62 2.46 -18.73 13.21
CA LEU A 62 2.96 -19.50 12.08
C LEU A 62 4.43 -19.21 11.81
N ALA A 63 4.81 -17.92 11.85
CA ALA A 63 6.18 -17.47 11.67
C ALA A 63 6.37 -16.11 12.34
N LYS A 64 7.62 -15.80 12.70
CA LYS A 64 8.01 -14.50 13.23
C LYS A 64 9.44 -14.18 12.84
N TRP A 65 9.68 -12.95 12.44
CA TRP A 65 11.00 -12.42 12.08
C TRP A 65 11.32 -11.19 12.90
N SER A 66 12.52 -11.11 13.44
CA SER A 66 13.14 -9.88 13.92
C SER A 66 13.43 -8.94 12.74
N TRP A 67 13.81 -7.70 13.01
CA TRP A 67 14.18 -6.75 11.96
C TRP A 67 15.31 -7.30 11.05
N ALA A 68 16.36 -7.84 11.63
CA ALA A 68 17.49 -8.38 10.89
C ALA A 68 17.10 -9.58 10.00
N GLU A 69 16.31 -10.52 10.54
CA GLU A 69 15.81 -11.68 9.78
C GLU A 69 14.87 -11.22 8.66
N PHE A 70 14.00 -10.23 8.90
CA PHE A 70 13.08 -9.72 7.89
C PHE A 70 13.81 -9.02 6.74
N GLN A 71 14.86 -8.24 7.04
CA GLN A 71 15.72 -7.62 6.03
C GLN A 71 16.50 -8.65 5.19
N ALA A 72 16.78 -9.82 5.73
CA ALA A 72 17.47 -10.91 5.02
C ALA A 72 16.55 -11.70 4.08
N LEU A 73 15.23 -11.53 4.18
CA LEU A 73 14.27 -12.15 3.25
C LEU A 73 14.44 -11.56 1.83
N PRO A 74 14.00 -12.29 0.77
CA PRO A 74 14.05 -11.79 -0.60
C PRO A 74 13.33 -10.44 -0.73
N GLN A 75 14.10 -9.40 -1.09
CA GLN A 75 13.58 -8.05 -1.30
C GLN A 75 13.14 -7.87 -2.76
N THR A 76 12.00 -7.24 -2.94
CA THR A 76 11.45 -6.89 -4.27
C THR A 76 11.30 -5.38 -4.36
N ARG A 77 11.68 -4.82 -5.54
CA ARG A 77 11.45 -3.41 -5.85
C ARG A 77 10.37 -3.29 -6.91
N ILE A 78 9.40 -2.41 -6.68
CA ILE A 78 8.30 -2.13 -7.61
C ILE A 78 8.08 -0.63 -7.77
N THR A 79 7.55 -0.24 -8.94
CA THR A 79 7.06 1.12 -9.18
C THR A 79 5.57 1.03 -9.44
N VAL A 80 4.76 1.72 -8.64
CA VAL A 80 3.29 1.64 -8.66
C VAL A 80 2.66 3.00 -8.39
N ASP A 81 1.39 3.12 -8.76
CA ASP A 81 0.55 4.25 -8.39
C ASP A 81 -0.18 3.95 -7.08
N ILE A 82 -0.38 4.97 -6.27
CA ILE A 82 -1.16 4.88 -5.03
C ILE A 82 -2.29 5.89 -5.04
N HIS A 83 -3.45 5.50 -4.49
CA HIS A 83 -4.68 6.27 -4.52
C HIS A 83 -5.26 6.41 -3.11
N CYS A 84 -5.48 7.64 -2.64
CA CYS A 84 -6.04 7.88 -1.33
C CYS A 84 -7.54 8.16 -1.40
N VAL A 85 -8.30 7.71 -0.42
CA VAL A 85 -9.72 8.02 -0.29
C VAL A 85 -10.00 9.53 -0.23
N THR A 86 -9.03 10.33 0.23
CA THR A 86 -9.09 11.80 0.26
C THR A 86 -8.81 12.44 -1.09
N LYS A 87 -8.98 11.67 -2.17
CA LYS A 87 -9.03 12.11 -3.59
C LYS A 87 -7.69 12.52 -4.22
N TRP A 88 -6.55 12.15 -3.65
CA TRP A 88 -5.27 12.33 -4.31
C TRP A 88 -4.72 10.99 -4.82
N SER A 89 -4.00 11.04 -5.94
CA SER A 89 -3.22 9.95 -6.51
C SER A 89 -1.78 10.40 -6.68
N LYS A 90 -0.84 9.55 -6.30
CA LYS A 90 0.58 9.76 -6.55
C LYS A 90 1.07 8.66 -7.47
N LEU A 91 1.56 9.08 -8.64
CA LEU A 91 2.01 8.17 -9.69
C LEU A 91 3.50 7.86 -9.54
N ASP A 92 3.92 6.72 -10.11
CA ASP A 92 5.32 6.29 -10.22
C ASP A 92 6.05 6.23 -8.87
N THR A 93 5.37 5.77 -7.83
CA THR A 93 5.96 5.60 -6.50
C THR A 93 6.82 4.34 -6.44
N GLU A 94 8.08 4.49 -6.08
CA GLU A 94 9.04 3.39 -5.97
C GLU A 94 9.06 2.84 -4.54
N TRP A 95 8.89 1.52 -4.40
CA TRP A 95 8.85 0.82 -3.12
C TRP A 95 9.77 -0.40 -3.14
N GLU A 96 10.36 -0.72 -1.97
CA GLU A 96 11.17 -1.90 -1.77
C GLU A 96 10.79 -2.59 -0.47
N GLY A 97 10.65 -3.91 -0.50
CA GLY A 97 10.25 -4.72 0.63
C GLY A 97 10.04 -6.19 0.29
N VAL A 98 9.40 -6.92 1.17
CA VAL A 98 9.15 -8.36 1.04
C VAL A 98 7.70 -8.58 0.61
N THR A 99 7.48 -9.29 -0.50
CA THR A 99 6.13 -9.64 -0.97
C THR A 99 5.44 -10.60 0.00
N VAL A 100 4.11 -10.61 0.03
CA VAL A 100 3.36 -11.55 0.87
C VAL A 100 3.61 -12.99 0.42
N ASP A 101 3.79 -13.23 -0.88
CA ASP A 101 4.19 -14.54 -1.40
C ASP A 101 5.53 -15.01 -0.81
N ALA A 102 6.53 -14.13 -0.76
CA ALA A 102 7.83 -14.44 -0.16
C ALA A 102 7.74 -14.69 1.36
N LEU A 103 6.85 -13.98 2.06
CA LEU A 103 6.59 -14.24 3.49
C LEU A 103 5.97 -15.62 3.73
N LEU A 104 4.98 -16.00 2.91
CA LEU A 104 4.37 -17.33 2.99
C LEU A 104 5.41 -18.43 2.71
N ALA A 105 6.19 -18.27 1.65
CA ALA A 105 7.27 -19.22 1.31
C ALA A 105 8.32 -19.32 2.43
N ALA A 106 8.75 -18.19 3.02
CA ALA A 106 9.69 -18.17 4.13
C ALA A 106 9.13 -18.81 5.41
N ALA A 107 7.80 -18.82 5.57
CA ALA A 107 7.10 -19.51 6.66
C ALA A 107 6.88 -21.01 6.38
N GLY A 108 7.28 -21.51 5.20
CA GLY A 108 7.02 -22.92 4.79
C GLY A 108 5.55 -23.20 4.47
N LEU A 109 4.80 -22.20 4.06
CA LEU A 109 3.39 -22.31 3.73
C LEU A 109 3.22 -22.43 2.21
N ASP A 110 2.95 -23.63 1.73
CA ASP A 110 2.73 -23.93 0.29
C ASP A 110 1.40 -23.39 -0.23
N ALA A 111 0.45 -23.14 0.66
CA ALA A 111 -0.86 -22.57 0.34
C ALA A 111 -1.29 -21.54 1.38
N PRO A 112 -2.14 -20.60 1.00
CA PRO A 112 -2.73 -19.63 1.93
C PRO A 112 -3.50 -20.35 3.04
N PRO A 113 -3.29 -20.02 4.33
CA PRO A 113 -3.95 -20.72 5.44
C PRO A 113 -5.44 -20.37 5.58
N ALA A 114 -5.90 -19.25 4.97
CA ALA A 114 -7.27 -18.79 5.03
C ALA A 114 -7.55 -17.75 3.93
N PRO A 115 -8.84 -17.46 3.58
CA PRO A 115 -9.18 -16.57 2.47
C PRO A 115 -9.01 -15.07 2.76
N PHE A 116 -8.89 -14.66 4.02
CA PHE A 116 -8.74 -13.25 4.41
C PHE A 116 -7.52 -13.04 5.31
N ALA A 117 -7.03 -11.82 5.33
CA ALA A 117 -5.97 -11.39 6.25
C ALA A 117 -6.30 -10.02 6.84
N MET A 118 -5.92 -9.84 8.10
CA MET A 118 -5.98 -8.57 8.81
C MET A 118 -4.56 -8.18 9.22
N PRO A 119 -3.98 -7.15 8.60
CA PRO A 119 -2.78 -6.51 9.11
C PRO A 119 -3.08 -5.80 10.43
N HIS A 120 -2.17 -5.95 11.37
CA HIS A 120 -2.18 -5.24 12.65
C HIS A 120 -0.94 -4.36 12.75
N SER A 121 -1.15 -3.13 13.19
CA SER A 121 -0.13 -2.10 13.28
C SER A 121 0.12 -1.68 14.74
N ASP A 122 1.26 -1.02 14.98
CA ASP A 122 1.42 -0.23 16.20
C ASP A 122 0.30 0.82 16.27
N GLY A 123 -0.21 1.14 17.46
CA GLY A 123 -1.35 2.05 17.66
C GLY A 123 -2.73 1.43 17.39
N ALA A 124 -2.81 0.09 17.37
CA ALA A 124 -4.05 -0.67 17.22
C ALA A 124 -4.81 -0.50 15.88
N TYR A 125 -4.19 0.09 14.87
CA TYR A 125 -4.79 0.16 13.53
C TYR A 125 -4.85 -1.22 12.88
N THR A 126 -5.99 -1.52 12.26
CA THR A 126 -6.24 -2.73 11.47
C THR A 126 -7.00 -2.38 10.20
N THR A 127 -6.94 -3.24 9.19
CA THR A 127 -7.81 -3.24 8.02
C THR A 127 -7.98 -4.67 7.52
N ASN A 128 -9.08 -4.98 6.87
CA ASN A 128 -9.30 -6.30 6.30
C ASN A 128 -8.88 -6.35 4.83
N LEU A 129 -8.47 -7.52 4.37
CA LEU A 129 -8.07 -7.76 2.97
C LEU A 129 -8.43 -9.19 2.56
N PRO A 130 -9.04 -9.40 1.37
CA PRO A 130 -9.03 -10.70 0.74
C PRO A 130 -7.58 -11.13 0.49
N LEU A 131 -7.20 -12.34 0.87
CA LEU A 131 -5.82 -12.79 0.69
C LEU A 131 -5.44 -12.92 -0.80
N ALA A 132 -6.40 -13.18 -1.67
CA ALA A 132 -6.21 -13.17 -3.12
C ALA A 132 -5.71 -11.81 -3.68
N ASP A 133 -6.01 -10.70 -3.00
CA ASP A 133 -5.51 -9.36 -3.33
C ASP A 133 -4.11 -9.08 -2.75
N MET A 134 -3.56 -10.00 -1.99
CA MET A 134 -2.22 -9.87 -1.42
C MET A 134 -1.20 -10.78 -2.12
N LEU A 135 -1.65 -11.75 -2.92
CA LEU A 135 -0.82 -12.77 -3.59
C LEU A 135 -0.52 -12.41 -5.04
N GLY A 136 0.42 -13.15 -5.65
CA GLY A 136 0.85 -12.92 -7.04
C GLY A 136 1.62 -11.62 -7.19
N GLY A 137 2.37 -11.21 -6.17
CA GLY A 137 3.15 -9.98 -6.15
C GLY A 137 2.33 -8.70 -5.98
N LYS A 138 1.03 -8.80 -5.67
CA LYS A 138 0.13 -7.64 -5.54
C LYS A 138 0.33 -6.83 -4.25
N ALA A 139 0.90 -7.44 -3.21
CA ALA A 139 1.14 -6.78 -1.94
C ALA A 139 2.51 -7.10 -1.36
N MET A 140 3.05 -6.17 -0.58
CA MET A 140 4.31 -6.33 0.13
C MET A 140 4.31 -5.64 1.49
N VAL A 141 5.19 -6.07 2.37
CA VAL A 141 5.61 -5.28 3.53
C VAL A 141 6.81 -4.46 3.10
N ALA A 142 6.56 -3.18 2.81
CA ALA A 142 7.56 -2.24 2.32
C ALA A 142 8.40 -1.67 3.46
N LEU A 143 9.71 -1.59 3.24
CA LEU A 143 10.72 -1.05 4.15
C LEU A 143 11.31 0.28 3.65
N ARG A 144 11.24 0.52 2.33
CA ARG A 144 11.81 1.69 1.67
C ARG A 144 10.83 2.34 0.71
N TYR A 145 11.00 3.64 0.54
CA TYR A 145 10.29 4.48 -0.42
C TYR A 145 11.29 5.40 -1.13
N GLY A 146 11.28 5.44 -2.46
CA GLY A 146 12.23 6.24 -3.24
C GLY A 146 13.70 5.91 -2.92
N GLY A 147 14.02 4.64 -2.66
CA GLY A 147 15.36 4.18 -2.29
C GLY A 147 15.81 4.51 -0.86
N GLN A 148 14.99 5.24 -0.07
CA GLN A 148 15.30 5.60 1.32
C GLN A 148 14.49 4.77 2.32
N PRO A 149 14.98 4.53 3.54
CA PRO A 149 14.16 3.97 4.62
C PRO A 149 12.86 4.75 4.79
N LEU A 150 11.75 4.04 5.05
CA LEU A 150 10.47 4.70 5.28
C LEU A 150 10.51 5.66 6.45
N ALA A 151 10.12 6.91 6.20
CA ALA A 151 9.93 7.90 7.25
C ALA A 151 8.84 7.44 8.23
N PRO A 152 8.99 7.72 9.55
CA PRO A 152 8.02 7.29 10.56
C PRO A 152 6.58 7.70 10.23
N GLU A 153 6.34 8.92 9.76
CA GLU A 153 5.01 9.44 9.40
C GLU A 153 4.39 8.74 8.18
N HIS A 154 5.21 8.11 7.34
CA HIS A 154 4.77 7.30 6.21
C HIS A 154 4.66 5.81 6.52
N GLY A 155 4.86 5.43 7.77
CA GLY A 155 4.66 4.06 8.25
C GLY A 155 5.94 3.30 8.56
N GLY A 156 7.10 4.00 8.63
CA GLY A 156 8.36 3.38 9.05
C GLY A 156 8.34 2.77 10.46
N PRO A 157 9.11 1.70 10.70
CA PRO A 157 10.10 1.10 9.80
C PRO A 157 9.52 0.22 8.70
N ALA A 158 8.25 -0.22 8.79
CA ALA A 158 7.62 -1.09 7.82
C ALA A 158 6.12 -0.79 7.68
N ARG A 159 5.62 -0.81 6.45
CA ARG A 159 4.20 -0.69 6.15
C ARG A 159 3.74 -1.77 5.18
N LEU A 160 2.47 -2.14 5.26
CA LEU A 160 1.84 -2.87 4.18
C LEU A 160 1.62 -1.94 2.98
N LEU A 161 1.81 -2.48 1.77
CA LEU A 161 1.52 -1.82 0.51
C LEU A 161 0.62 -2.73 -0.32
N VAL A 162 -0.59 -2.24 -0.65
CA VAL A 162 -1.58 -2.89 -1.52
C VAL A 162 -2.04 -1.81 -2.52
N PRO A 163 -1.27 -1.58 -3.60
CA PRO A 163 -1.39 -0.35 -4.39
C PRO A 163 -2.68 -0.25 -5.21
N HIS A 164 -3.31 -1.38 -5.56
CA HIS A 164 -4.55 -1.42 -6.35
C HIS A 164 -5.82 -1.10 -5.54
N LEU A 165 -5.72 -1.01 -4.20
CA LEU A 165 -6.81 -0.59 -3.33
C LEU A 165 -6.53 0.82 -2.77
N TYR A 166 -7.57 1.48 -2.27
CA TYR A 166 -7.37 2.75 -1.58
C TYR A 166 -6.35 2.63 -0.45
N PHE A 167 -5.54 3.66 -0.26
CA PHE A 167 -4.32 3.63 0.52
C PHE A 167 -4.51 3.40 2.03
N TRP A 168 -5.74 3.46 2.57
CA TRP A 168 -6.00 3.02 3.94
C TRP A 168 -5.85 1.50 4.10
N LYS A 169 -6.01 0.72 3.00
CA LYS A 169 -5.73 -0.72 2.99
C LYS A 169 -4.24 -1.04 3.12
N SER A 170 -3.37 -0.07 2.86
CA SER A 170 -1.92 -0.14 3.03
C SER A 170 -1.51 0.31 4.43
N ALA A 171 -1.72 -0.55 5.43
CA ALA A 171 -1.53 -0.25 6.85
C ALA A 171 -0.09 0.20 7.18
N LYS A 172 0.05 1.37 7.84
CA LYS A 172 1.32 1.87 8.37
C LYS A 172 1.75 1.08 9.62
N TRP A 173 3.06 1.09 9.92
CA TRP A 173 3.62 0.52 11.16
C TRP A 173 3.21 -0.92 11.42
N VAL A 174 3.15 -1.72 10.35
CA VAL A 174 2.64 -3.09 10.41
C VAL A 174 3.55 -4.01 11.23
N ARG A 175 2.92 -4.88 12.03
CA ARG A 175 3.59 -5.82 12.95
C ARG A 175 3.23 -7.27 12.70
N ARG A 176 2.07 -7.54 12.08
CA ARG A 176 1.64 -8.90 11.78
C ARG A 176 0.53 -8.93 10.73
N LEU A 177 0.40 -10.09 10.10
CA LEU A 177 -0.79 -10.50 9.36
C LEU A 177 -1.47 -11.63 10.14
N ARG A 178 -2.71 -11.41 10.52
CA ARG A 178 -3.59 -12.44 11.07
C ARG A 178 -4.47 -12.97 9.95
N PHE A 179 -4.32 -14.23 9.61
CA PHE A 179 -5.20 -14.90 8.65
C PHE A 179 -6.53 -15.24 9.28
N MET A 180 -7.63 -15.18 8.49
CA MET A 180 -9.00 -15.30 8.96
C MET A 180 -9.85 -16.11 8.00
N GLU A 181 -10.71 -17.00 8.54
CA GLU A 181 -11.69 -17.76 7.78
C GLU A 181 -12.84 -16.90 7.24
N ARG A 182 -13.16 -15.81 7.93
CA ARG A 182 -14.22 -14.88 7.59
C ARG A 182 -13.66 -13.46 7.52
N ASP A 183 -14.26 -12.66 6.67
CA ASP A 183 -13.95 -11.24 6.61
C ASP A 183 -14.48 -10.53 7.88
N GLU A 184 -13.60 -9.76 8.51
CA GLU A 184 -13.92 -8.98 9.71
C GLU A 184 -13.53 -7.53 9.43
N PRO A 185 -14.39 -6.53 9.76
CA PRO A 185 -14.05 -5.13 9.53
C PRO A 185 -12.85 -4.70 10.36
N GLY A 186 -11.94 -3.93 9.75
CA GLY A 186 -10.86 -3.25 10.43
C GLY A 186 -11.29 -1.90 11.00
N PHE A 187 -10.31 -1.03 11.29
CA PHE A 187 -10.56 0.26 11.94
C PHE A 187 -11.50 1.18 11.15
N TRP A 188 -11.17 1.48 9.88
CA TRP A 188 -12.00 2.38 9.08
C TRP A 188 -13.29 1.73 8.60
N GLU A 189 -13.24 0.45 8.27
CA GLU A 189 -14.41 -0.33 7.86
C GLU A 189 -15.48 -0.36 8.97
N SER A 190 -15.07 -0.47 10.24
CA SER A 190 -15.98 -0.37 11.41
C SER A 190 -16.60 1.02 11.58
N LEU A 191 -16.05 2.03 10.92
CA LEU A 191 -16.53 3.43 10.94
C LEU A 191 -17.26 3.82 9.65
N GLY A 192 -17.66 2.83 8.82
CA GLY A 192 -18.46 3.05 7.62
C GLY A 192 -17.67 3.26 6.34
N TYR A 193 -16.36 2.95 6.32
CA TYR A 193 -15.62 2.86 5.06
C TYR A 193 -15.95 1.56 4.32
N HIS A 194 -15.78 1.56 3.00
CA HIS A 194 -16.07 0.39 2.18
C HIS A 194 -15.16 -0.79 2.54
N THR A 195 -15.72 -1.98 2.67
CA THR A 195 -14.99 -3.20 3.06
C THR A 195 -13.85 -3.55 2.11
N TYR A 196 -14.03 -3.35 0.80
CA TYR A 196 -13.01 -3.67 -0.21
C TYR A 196 -12.13 -2.47 -0.58
N GLY A 197 -12.73 -1.34 -1.00
CA GLY A 197 -12.00 -0.10 -1.22
C GLY A 197 -11.28 -0.01 -2.56
N ASP A 198 -11.94 -0.40 -3.67
CA ASP A 198 -11.43 -0.23 -5.03
C ASP A 198 -11.55 1.23 -5.48
N PRO A 199 -10.42 1.91 -5.80
CA PRO A 199 -10.44 3.30 -6.23
C PRO A 199 -11.09 3.50 -7.61
N TRP A 200 -11.04 2.51 -8.49
CA TRP A 200 -11.61 2.59 -9.83
C TRP A 200 -13.14 2.47 -9.82
N ARG A 201 -13.69 1.85 -8.77
CA ARG A 201 -15.13 1.76 -8.50
C ARG A 201 -15.62 2.82 -7.54
N GLU A 202 -14.74 3.74 -7.12
CA GLU A 202 -14.99 4.78 -6.12
C GLU A 202 -15.51 4.27 -4.76
N GLN A 203 -15.17 3.06 -4.38
CA GLN A 203 -15.59 2.40 -3.14
C GLN A 203 -14.97 3.06 -1.90
N ARG A 204 -15.50 4.21 -1.49
CA ARG A 204 -15.02 5.00 -0.34
C ARG A 204 -15.73 4.63 0.93
N TYR A 205 -17.05 4.48 0.87
CA TYR A 205 -17.91 4.25 2.02
C TYR A 205 -18.81 3.05 1.81
N GLU A 206 -19.41 2.56 2.91
CA GLU A 206 -20.40 1.51 2.86
C GLU A 206 -21.58 1.95 1.99
N GLY A 207 -21.92 1.13 1.00
CA GLY A 207 -22.99 1.40 0.03
C GLY A 207 -22.54 2.03 -1.29
N ASP A 208 -21.26 2.34 -1.48
CA ASP A 208 -20.70 2.80 -2.77
C ASP A 208 -20.60 1.65 -3.79
#